data_84d7308613088dbad1aa03c807e5dbb2
#
_entry.id   84d7308613088dbad1aa03c807e5dbb2
#
_cell.length_a   1.000
_cell.length_b   1.000
_cell.length_c   1.000
_cell.angle_alpha   90.00
_cell.angle_beta   90.00
_cell.angle_gamma   90.00
#
_symmetry.space_group_name_H-M   'P 1'
#
loop_
_entity.id
_entity.type
_entity.pdbx_description
1 polymer ?
#
loop_
_entity_poly.entity_id
_entity_poly.type
_entity_poly.pdbx_seq_one_letter_code
_entity_poly.pdbx_strand_id
1 'polypeptide(L)'
;MLEKKNVQVERQFELGGNLAHDALLSNQIDVYPEYTGTAYTAILKRPPITDTDAVYQQTKSQYAEKFDLTVSPPLGFSNDFAILIRGDVARKNNLKTISEAVPLSNNWQAGFGQDFMSRADGYAGFSKAYNFNFTKQPREMDLSLTYRALASGQVDLIAGNSTDGLISALDLFQLADDKRYFPPYQAVFIARGDKFESLSETFERLNNQISTEEMRRLNYAVDGDKRAPKDAASDWLKQKGF
;
A
#
# COMPACT_ATOMS: atom_id res chain seq x y z
N MET A 1 5.26 20.77 4.59
CA MET A 1 6.21 21.45 3.69
C MET A 1 5.57 22.61 2.96
N LEU A 2 4.50 22.42 2.21
CA LEU A 2 3.83 23.51 1.45
C LEU A 2 3.35 24.65 2.37
N GLU A 3 2.69 24.33 3.48
CA GLU A 3 2.23 25.33 4.45
C GLU A 3 3.38 26.19 5.04
N LYS A 4 4.59 25.61 5.19
CA LYS A 4 5.80 26.38 5.57
C LYS A 4 6.24 27.40 4.52
N LYS A 5 5.81 27.21 3.26
CA LYS A 5 6.03 28.12 2.13
C LYS A 5 4.84 29.08 1.91
N ASN A 6 3.93 29.18 2.89
CA ASN A 6 2.70 29.99 2.83
C ASN A 6 1.74 29.54 1.69
N VAL A 7 1.80 28.30 1.26
CA VAL A 7 0.81 27.72 0.37
C VAL A 7 -0.39 27.27 1.19
N GLN A 8 -1.57 27.74 0.85
CA GLN A 8 -2.81 27.26 1.47
C GLN A 8 -3.05 25.84 0.99
N VAL A 9 -3.24 24.90 1.94
CA VAL A 9 -3.47 23.49 1.67
C VAL A 9 -4.81 23.06 2.23
N GLU A 10 -5.73 22.69 1.36
CA GLU A 10 -6.98 22.02 1.71
C GLU A 10 -6.79 20.51 1.61
N ARG A 11 -7.24 19.76 2.62
CA ARG A 11 -7.10 18.31 2.67
C ARG A 11 -8.45 17.66 2.49
N GLN A 12 -8.54 16.79 1.49
CA GLN A 12 -9.69 15.92 1.27
C GLN A 12 -9.27 14.49 1.63
N PHE A 13 -9.94 13.90 2.61
CA PHE A 13 -9.70 12.55 3.06
C PHE A 13 -10.77 11.59 2.52
N GLU A 14 -10.53 10.29 2.67
CA GLU A 14 -11.46 9.21 2.35
C GLU A 14 -11.82 9.09 0.85
N LEU A 15 -10.92 9.55 -0.03
CA LEU A 15 -11.04 9.32 -1.47
C LEU A 15 -10.38 7.97 -1.83
N GLY A 16 -11.09 6.87 -1.57
CA GLY A 16 -10.61 5.52 -1.85
C GLY A 16 -10.74 5.10 -3.32
N GLY A 17 -10.01 4.05 -3.72
CA GLY A 17 -10.04 3.49 -5.06
C GLY A 17 -9.69 4.51 -6.14
N ASN A 18 -10.51 4.58 -7.20
CA ASN A 18 -10.31 5.52 -8.31
C ASN A 18 -10.83 6.94 -8.05
N LEU A 19 -11.49 7.19 -6.90
CA LEU A 19 -12.13 8.49 -6.62
C LEU A 19 -11.11 9.64 -6.58
N ALA A 20 -9.91 9.42 -6.05
CA ALA A 20 -8.87 10.44 -6.04
C ALA A 20 -8.38 10.77 -7.46
N HIS A 21 -8.24 9.76 -8.32
CA HIS A 21 -7.90 9.96 -9.73
C HIS A 21 -8.99 10.76 -10.46
N ASP A 22 -10.25 10.38 -10.30
CA ASP A 22 -11.38 11.07 -10.93
C ASP A 22 -11.52 12.52 -10.43
N ALA A 23 -11.29 12.76 -9.13
CA ALA A 23 -11.27 14.10 -8.54
C ALA A 23 -10.13 14.96 -9.12
N LEU A 24 -8.95 14.36 -9.39
CA LEU A 24 -7.84 15.06 -10.04
C LEU A 24 -8.19 15.44 -11.49
N LEU A 25 -8.76 14.51 -12.25
CA LEU A 25 -9.20 14.75 -13.65
C LEU A 25 -10.30 15.81 -13.74
N SER A 26 -11.21 15.85 -12.76
CA SER A 26 -12.29 16.85 -12.70
C SER A 26 -11.88 18.19 -12.05
N ASN A 27 -10.61 18.40 -11.77
CA ASN A 27 -10.04 19.59 -11.12
C ASN A 27 -10.60 19.89 -9.70
N GLN A 28 -11.09 18.87 -9.02
CA GLN A 28 -11.56 18.99 -7.62
C GLN A 28 -10.39 18.96 -6.63
N ILE A 29 -9.28 18.30 -7.00
CA ILE A 29 -8.02 18.32 -6.26
C ILE A 29 -6.85 18.65 -7.20
N ASP A 30 -5.72 19.06 -6.64
CA ASP A 30 -4.51 19.42 -7.40
C ASP A 30 -3.44 18.32 -7.39
N VAL A 31 -3.45 17.47 -6.35
CA VAL A 31 -2.46 16.41 -6.12
C VAL A 31 -3.03 15.35 -5.19
N TYR A 32 -2.63 14.09 -5.40
CA TYR A 32 -2.90 13.00 -4.45
C TYR A 32 -1.74 12.00 -4.41
N PRO A 33 -1.56 11.28 -3.29
CA PRO A 33 -0.63 10.16 -3.23
C PRO A 33 -1.23 8.93 -3.89
N GLU A 34 -0.42 8.22 -4.66
CA GLU A 34 -0.82 7.00 -5.37
C GLU A 34 0.28 5.95 -5.27
N TYR A 35 -0.04 4.72 -5.55
CA TYR A 35 0.91 3.62 -5.69
C TYR A 35 1.06 3.22 -7.16
N THR A 36 2.31 3.08 -7.62
CA THR A 36 2.61 2.80 -9.03
C THR A 36 1.90 1.56 -9.56
N GLY A 37 1.84 0.49 -8.77
CA GLY A 37 1.12 -0.75 -9.14
C GLY A 37 -0.39 -0.55 -9.30
N THR A 38 -1.01 0.26 -8.43
CA THR A 38 -2.43 0.61 -8.54
C THR A 38 -2.69 1.45 -9.79
N ALA A 39 -1.89 2.50 -9.99
CA ALA A 39 -1.97 3.34 -11.19
C ALA A 39 -1.82 2.49 -12.47
N TYR A 40 -0.89 1.55 -12.48
CA TYR A 40 -0.59 0.69 -13.62
C TYR A 40 -1.70 -0.33 -13.90
N THR A 41 -2.14 -1.05 -12.87
CA THR A 41 -3.09 -2.18 -13.06
C THR A 41 -4.54 -1.74 -12.99
N ALA A 42 -4.92 -0.89 -12.01
CA ALA A 42 -6.32 -0.52 -11.78
C ALA A 42 -6.78 0.65 -12.65
N ILE A 43 -5.92 1.66 -12.91
CA ILE A 43 -6.28 2.85 -13.68
C ILE A 43 -5.92 2.66 -15.15
N LEU A 44 -4.67 2.35 -15.46
CA LEU A 44 -4.21 2.14 -16.84
C LEU A 44 -4.64 0.80 -17.45
N LYS A 45 -5.23 -0.11 -16.65
CA LYS A 45 -5.70 -1.44 -17.07
C LYS A 45 -4.62 -2.28 -17.76
N ARG A 46 -3.39 -2.20 -17.27
CA ARG A 46 -2.26 -2.99 -17.80
C ARG A 46 -2.13 -4.32 -17.05
N PRO A 47 -1.69 -5.39 -17.71
CA PRO A 47 -1.32 -6.61 -17.04
C PRO A 47 -0.19 -6.36 -16.02
N PRO A 48 -0.23 -6.96 -14.83
CA PRO A 48 0.80 -6.75 -13.81
C PRO A 48 2.17 -7.24 -14.30
N ILE A 49 3.20 -6.48 -14.00
CA ILE A 49 4.62 -6.83 -14.20
C ILE A 49 5.38 -6.58 -12.89
N THR A 50 6.50 -7.25 -12.71
CA THR A 50 7.27 -7.24 -11.43
C THR A 50 8.51 -6.36 -11.46
N ASP A 51 8.85 -5.80 -12.62
CA ASP A 51 9.97 -4.87 -12.76
C ASP A 51 9.54 -3.48 -12.26
N THR A 52 10.13 -3.07 -11.15
CA THR A 52 9.78 -1.84 -10.44
C THR A 52 10.02 -0.59 -11.27
N ASP A 53 11.16 -0.53 -11.97
CA ASP A 53 11.50 0.62 -12.81
C ASP A 53 10.61 0.68 -14.04
N ALA A 54 10.32 -0.45 -14.65
CA ALA A 54 9.41 -0.52 -15.80
C ALA A 54 7.98 -0.07 -15.42
N VAL A 55 7.46 -0.50 -14.25
CA VAL A 55 6.13 -0.05 -13.78
C VAL A 55 6.13 1.47 -13.57
N TYR A 56 7.14 2.03 -12.90
CA TYR A 56 7.24 3.47 -12.67
C TYR A 56 7.32 4.25 -13.97
N GLN A 57 8.26 3.90 -14.88
CA GLN A 57 8.46 4.64 -16.13
C GLN A 57 7.23 4.57 -17.04
N GLN A 58 6.61 3.39 -17.17
CA GLN A 58 5.40 3.24 -17.97
C GLN A 58 4.21 4.00 -17.37
N THR A 59 4.07 3.98 -16.04
CA THR A 59 3.04 4.78 -15.36
C THR A 59 3.25 6.25 -15.64
N LYS A 60 4.46 6.75 -15.45
CA LYS A 60 4.82 8.16 -15.67
C LYS A 60 4.53 8.60 -17.10
N SER A 61 4.98 7.84 -18.10
CA SER A 61 4.77 8.20 -19.51
C SER A 61 3.30 8.16 -19.91
N GLN A 62 2.57 7.11 -19.49
CA GLN A 62 1.17 6.95 -19.87
C GLN A 62 0.23 7.92 -19.15
N TYR A 63 0.56 8.36 -17.93
CA TYR A 63 -0.20 9.40 -17.25
C TYR A 63 -0.04 10.75 -17.92
N ALA A 64 1.16 11.09 -18.37
CA ALA A 64 1.39 12.30 -19.15
C ALA A 64 0.66 12.25 -20.49
N GLU A 65 0.77 11.13 -21.23
CA GLU A 65 0.18 10.99 -22.56
C GLU A 65 -1.36 10.98 -22.55
N LYS A 66 -1.97 10.25 -21.59
CA LYS A 66 -3.42 10.00 -21.62
C LYS A 66 -4.22 11.01 -20.82
N PHE A 67 -3.64 11.57 -19.77
CA PHE A 67 -4.38 12.36 -18.79
C PHE A 67 -3.82 13.76 -18.58
N ASP A 68 -2.67 14.09 -19.19
CA ASP A 68 -1.92 15.34 -18.90
C ASP A 68 -1.58 15.49 -17.40
N LEU A 69 -1.26 14.37 -16.79
CA LEU A 69 -0.89 14.30 -15.38
C LEU A 69 0.59 13.94 -15.22
N THR A 70 1.21 14.49 -14.20
CA THR A 70 2.63 14.26 -13.89
C THR A 70 2.77 13.39 -12.64
N VAL A 71 3.65 12.39 -12.74
CA VAL A 71 4.00 11.49 -11.63
C VAL A 71 5.33 11.93 -11.02
N SER A 72 5.36 12.15 -9.70
CA SER A 72 6.56 12.56 -8.97
C SER A 72 7.62 11.45 -8.93
N PRO A 73 8.88 11.76 -8.54
CA PRO A 73 9.80 10.74 -8.09
C PRO A 73 9.22 9.89 -6.95
N PRO A 74 9.66 8.61 -6.80
CA PRO A 74 9.21 7.74 -5.71
C PRO A 74 9.59 8.30 -4.34
N LEU A 75 8.72 8.14 -3.36
CA LEU A 75 8.94 8.62 -1.99
C LEU A 75 9.95 7.77 -1.20
N GLY A 76 10.23 6.54 -1.66
CA GLY A 76 11.21 5.61 -1.08
C GLY A 76 10.59 4.40 -0.37
N PHE A 77 9.27 4.31 -0.28
CA PHE A 77 8.60 3.12 0.25
C PHE A 77 7.64 2.50 -0.76
N SER A 78 7.37 1.23 -0.55
CA SER A 78 6.32 0.49 -1.24
C SER A 78 5.24 0.09 -0.24
N ASN A 79 4.00 0.05 -0.68
CA ASN A 79 2.87 -0.42 0.12
C ASN A 79 2.21 -1.62 -0.56
N ASP A 80 2.91 -2.74 -0.49
CA ASP A 80 2.52 -3.98 -1.14
C ASP A 80 1.43 -4.71 -0.34
N PHE A 81 0.68 -5.57 -1.00
CA PHE A 81 -0.10 -6.55 -0.27
C PHE A 81 0.80 -7.43 0.59
N ALA A 82 0.52 -7.46 1.88
CA ALA A 82 1.24 -8.26 2.85
C ALA A 82 0.43 -9.49 3.24
N ILE A 83 0.92 -10.67 2.89
CA ILE A 83 0.32 -11.93 3.35
C ILE A 83 0.84 -12.19 4.76
N LEU A 84 -0.06 -12.16 5.73
CA LEU A 84 0.26 -12.16 7.15
C LEU A 84 -0.28 -13.40 7.85
N ILE A 85 0.51 -13.93 8.75
CA ILE A 85 0.16 -14.98 9.72
C ILE A 85 0.58 -14.53 11.12
N ARG A 86 0.15 -15.22 12.17
CA ARG A 86 0.65 -14.95 13.53
C ARG A 86 2.14 -15.28 13.63
N GLY A 87 2.90 -14.47 14.37
CA GLY A 87 4.33 -14.66 14.57
C GLY A 87 4.69 -15.97 15.29
N ASP A 88 3.87 -16.41 16.27
CA ASP A 88 4.04 -17.70 16.94
C ASP A 88 3.89 -18.88 15.96
N VAL A 89 2.94 -18.82 15.03
CA VAL A 89 2.73 -19.83 13.97
C VAL A 89 3.91 -19.86 13.02
N ALA A 90 4.39 -18.68 12.60
CA ALA A 90 5.57 -18.57 11.73
C ALA A 90 6.80 -19.21 12.38
N ARG A 91 7.08 -18.87 13.64
CA ARG A 91 8.23 -19.40 14.39
C ARG A 91 8.11 -20.91 14.63
N LYS A 92 6.94 -21.37 15.06
CA LYS A 92 6.68 -22.80 15.33
C LYS A 92 6.91 -23.70 14.12
N ASN A 93 6.52 -23.23 12.93
CA ASN A 93 6.59 -23.99 11.68
C ASN A 93 7.76 -23.56 10.80
N ASN A 94 8.64 -22.65 11.25
CA ASN A 94 9.77 -22.08 10.52
C ASN A 94 9.38 -21.53 9.13
N LEU A 95 8.20 -20.86 9.05
CA LEU A 95 7.68 -20.30 7.81
C LEU A 95 8.32 -18.94 7.55
N LYS A 96 8.76 -18.71 6.31
CA LYS A 96 9.36 -17.46 5.85
C LYS A 96 8.69 -16.93 4.58
N THR A 97 8.21 -17.83 3.73
CA THR A 97 7.67 -17.50 2.41
C THR A 97 6.21 -17.92 2.28
N ILE A 98 5.54 -17.32 1.31
CA ILE A 98 4.15 -17.68 0.99
C ILE A 98 4.07 -19.14 0.55
N SER A 99 5.01 -19.60 -0.29
CA SER A 99 5.02 -21.01 -0.75
C SER A 99 5.17 -22.02 0.39
N GLU A 100 5.93 -21.71 1.45
CA GLU A 100 6.07 -22.59 2.61
C GLU A 100 4.79 -22.71 3.44
N ALA A 101 3.90 -21.72 3.38
CA ALA A 101 2.62 -21.74 4.09
C ALA A 101 1.54 -22.58 3.37
N VAL A 102 1.68 -22.81 2.07
CA VAL A 102 0.67 -23.51 1.26
C VAL A 102 0.30 -24.90 1.80
N PRO A 103 1.24 -25.77 2.22
CA PRO A 103 0.88 -27.10 2.76
C PRO A 103 -0.01 -27.06 4.01
N LEU A 104 0.04 -25.97 4.78
CA LEU A 104 -0.77 -25.81 6.00
C LEU A 104 -2.15 -25.20 5.70
N SER A 105 -2.32 -24.56 4.55
CA SER A 105 -3.50 -23.76 4.21
C SER A 105 -4.81 -24.52 4.15
N ASN A 106 -4.78 -25.84 3.91
CA ASN A 106 -5.99 -26.68 3.89
C ASN A 106 -6.76 -26.64 5.21
N ASN A 107 -6.05 -26.44 6.34
CA ASN A 107 -6.65 -26.38 7.65
C ASN A 107 -6.88 -24.95 8.15
N TRP A 108 -6.49 -23.95 7.37
CA TRP A 108 -6.56 -22.55 7.75
C TRP A 108 -7.88 -21.89 7.33
N GLN A 109 -8.33 -20.97 8.15
CA GLN A 109 -9.36 -20.02 7.79
C GLN A 109 -8.68 -18.72 7.34
N ALA A 110 -8.84 -18.35 6.09
CA ALA A 110 -8.40 -17.04 5.62
C ALA A 110 -9.45 -15.95 5.88
N GLY A 111 -8.98 -14.70 6.11
CA GLY A 111 -9.81 -13.51 6.22
C GLY A 111 -9.23 -12.39 5.37
N PHE A 112 -10.05 -11.78 4.49
CA PHE A 112 -9.57 -10.76 3.55
C PHE A 112 -10.47 -9.53 3.52
N GLY A 113 -9.87 -8.37 3.25
CA GLY A 113 -10.59 -7.14 2.97
C GLY A 113 -11.21 -7.17 1.57
N GLN A 114 -12.22 -6.31 1.36
CA GLN A 114 -12.96 -6.21 0.09
C GLN A 114 -12.03 -5.96 -1.11
N ASP A 115 -11.04 -5.08 -0.98
CA ASP A 115 -10.10 -4.77 -2.07
C ASP A 115 -9.34 -6.04 -2.51
N PHE A 116 -8.80 -6.81 -1.56
CA PHE A 116 -8.08 -8.04 -1.89
C PHE A 116 -9.00 -9.11 -2.49
N MET A 117 -10.26 -9.15 -2.09
CA MET A 117 -11.24 -10.09 -2.65
C MET A 117 -11.64 -9.73 -4.09
N SER A 118 -11.74 -8.44 -4.42
CA SER A 118 -12.31 -7.95 -5.69
C SER A 118 -11.29 -7.66 -6.79
N ARG A 119 -10.04 -7.35 -6.44
CA ARG A 119 -9.00 -6.96 -7.41
C ARG A 119 -8.48 -8.15 -8.22
N ALA A 120 -8.07 -7.88 -9.46
CA ALA A 120 -7.47 -8.89 -10.34
C ALA A 120 -6.13 -9.43 -9.81
N ASP A 121 -5.35 -8.58 -9.12
CA ASP A 121 -4.10 -8.91 -8.44
C ASP A 121 -4.32 -9.37 -6.97
N GLY A 122 -5.58 -9.53 -6.55
CA GLY A 122 -5.98 -9.98 -5.23
C GLY A 122 -6.18 -11.49 -5.12
N TYR A 123 -7.17 -11.89 -4.30
CA TYR A 123 -7.35 -13.29 -3.86
C TYR A 123 -7.42 -14.32 -4.98
N ALA A 124 -8.21 -14.08 -6.02
CA ALA A 124 -8.41 -15.06 -7.08
C ALA A 124 -7.10 -15.38 -7.83
N GLY A 125 -6.36 -14.34 -8.22
CA GLY A 125 -5.06 -14.48 -8.87
C GLY A 125 -3.99 -15.02 -7.94
N PHE A 126 -3.92 -14.51 -6.71
CA PHE A 126 -3.00 -14.96 -5.66
C PHE A 126 -3.17 -16.45 -5.33
N SER A 127 -4.41 -16.88 -5.07
CA SER A 127 -4.72 -18.27 -4.75
C SER A 127 -4.28 -19.22 -5.89
N LYS A 128 -4.53 -18.84 -7.14
CA LYS A 128 -4.09 -19.60 -8.32
C LYS A 128 -2.56 -19.62 -8.44
N ALA A 129 -1.88 -18.47 -8.29
CA ALA A 129 -0.44 -18.36 -8.46
C ALA A 129 0.34 -19.19 -7.42
N TYR A 130 -0.13 -19.19 -6.19
CA TYR A 130 0.48 -19.93 -5.08
C TYR A 130 -0.10 -21.32 -4.87
N ASN A 131 -1.20 -21.65 -5.55
CA ASN A 131 -1.92 -22.91 -5.37
C ASN A 131 -2.45 -23.08 -3.93
N PHE A 132 -2.97 -21.97 -3.34
CA PHE A 132 -3.68 -22.06 -2.08
C PHE A 132 -5.02 -22.78 -2.27
N ASN A 133 -5.27 -23.75 -1.39
CA ASN A 133 -6.49 -24.55 -1.40
C ASN A 133 -7.12 -24.56 -0.02
N PHE A 134 -7.82 -23.48 0.32
CA PHE A 134 -8.53 -23.38 1.58
C PHE A 134 -9.78 -24.28 1.55
N THR A 135 -9.90 -25.19 2.51
CA THR A 135 -11.10 -26.06 2.64
C THR A 135 -12.34 -25.23 2.97
N LYS A 136 -12.19 -24.13 3.69
CA LYS A 136 -13.26 -23.18 4.00
C LYS A 136 -13.12 -21.94 3.13
N GLN A 137 -14.23 -21.41 2.66
CA GLN A 137 -14.23 -20.13 1.94
C GLN A 137 -13.62 -19.02 2.82
N PRO A 138 -12.74 -18.18 2.26
CA PRO A 138 -12.24 -17.01 2.98
C PRO A 138 -13.38 -16.13 3.48
N ARG A 139 -13.21 -15.55 4.67
CA ARG A 139 -14.15 -14.58 5.22
C ARG A 139 -13.82 -13.21 4.67
N GLU A 140 -14.81 -12.55 4.08
CA GLU A 140 -14.70 -11.13 3.75
C GLU A 140 -15.06 -10.30 4.98
N MET A 141 -14.24 -9.32 5.33
CA MET A 141 -14.45 -8.44 6.47
C MET A 141 -13.73 -7.11 6.26
N ASP A 142 -14.08 -6.10 7.06
CA ASP A 142 -13.35 -4.85 7.08
C ASP A 142 -11.85 -5.07 7.34
N LEU A 143 -10.98 -4.35 6.60
CA LEU A 143 -9.53 -4.53 6.67
C LEU A 143 -9.01 -4.34 8.11
N SER A 144 -9.53 -3.36 8.85
CA SER A 144 -9.10 -3.09 10.22
C SER A 144 -9.45 -4.24 11.18
N LEU A 145 -10.51 -4.99 10.88
CA LEU A 145 -10.93 -6.14 11.65
C LEU A 145 -10.09 -7.39 11.35
N THR A 146 -9.53 -7.52 10.13
CA THR A 146 -8.72 -8.68 9.75
C THR A 146 -7.54 -8.88 10.67
N TYR A 147 -6.83 -7.80 11.04
CA TYR A 147 -5.67 -7.84 11.94
C TYR A 147 -6.01 -8.39 13.33
N ARG A 148 -7.13 -7.93 13.89
CA ARG A 148 -7.60 -8.41 15.20
C ARG A 148 -8.08 -9.84 15.13
N ALA A 149 -8.77 -10.22 14.06
CA ALA A 149 -9.21 -11.60 13.83
C ALA A 149 -8.00 -12.55 13.70
N LEU A 150 -6.92 -12.13 13.05
CA LEU A 150 -5.69 -12.90 12.96
C LEU A 150 -5.00 -13.01 14.32
N ALA A 151 -4.83 -11.90 15.04
CA ALA A 151 -4.18 -11.89 16.35
C ALA A 151 -4.93 -12.76 17.38
N SER A 152 -6.27 -12.78 17.34
CA SER A 152 -7.11 -13.59 18.22
C SER A 152 -7.27 -15.05 17.76
N GLY A 153 -6.72 -15.44 16.61
CA GLY A 153 -6.85 -16.80 16.07
C GLY A 153 -8.22 -17.13 15.47
N GLN A 154 -9.06 -16.13 15.19
CA GLN A 154 -10.34 -16.34 14.48
C GLN A 154 -10.13 -16.63 12.99
N VAL A 155 -9.01 -16.16 12.45
CA VAL A 155 -8.47 -16.51 11.13
C VAL A 155 -6.99 -16.83 11.27
N ASP A 156 -6.42 -17.53 10.30
CA ASP A 156 -5.04 -18.02 10.32
C ASP A 156 -4.14 -17.26 9.35
N LEU A 157 -4.72 -16.66 8.31
CA LEU A 157 -4.03 -15.90 7.28
C LEU A 157 -4.91 -14.73 6.83
N ILE A 158 -4.26 -13.57 6.64
CA ILE A 158 -4.90 -12.37 6.08
C ILE A 158 -4.03 -11.77 4.97
N ALA A 159 -4.62 -10.91 4.16
CA ALA A 159 -3.92 -9.94 3.33
C ALA A 159 -4.10 -8.55 3.94
N GLY A 160 -3.01 -7.94 4.35
CA GLY A 160 -2.93 -6.57 4.82
C GLY A 160 -2.05 -5.74 3.89
N ASN A 161 -1.55 -4.60 4.40
CA ASN A 161 -0.61 -3.75 3.68
C ASN A 161 0.75 -3.74 4.38
N SER A 162 1.84 -3.73 3.61
CA SER A 162 3.20 -3.84 4.16
C SER A 162 3.62 -2.67 5.04
N THR A 163 2.91 -1.54 4.96
CA THR A 163 3.13 -0.35 5.80
C THR A 163 2.24 -0.29 7.04
N ASP A 164 1.37 -1.28 7.28
CA ASP A 164 0.45 -1.25 8.42
C ASP A 164 1.19 -1.44 9.75
N GLY A 165 1.02 -0.49 10.66
CA GLY A 165 1.69 -0.47 11.96
C GLY A 165 1.29 -1.63 12.89
N LEU A 166 0.08 -2.16 12.71
CA LEU A 166 -0.44 -3.29 13.48
C LEU A 166 0.35 -4.61 13.25
N ILE A 167 1.12 -4.73 12.17
CA ILE A 167 1.98 -5.89 11.91
C ILE A 167 2.92 -6.13 13.10
N SER A 168 3.68 -5.11 13.47
CA SER A 168 4.61 -5.21 14.59
C SER A 168 3.91 -5.22 15.96
N ALA A 169 2.86 -4.41 16.11
CA ALA A 169 2.15 -4.27 17.38
C ALA A 169 1.42 -5.54 17.83
N LEU A 170 1.00 -6.39 16.89
CA LEU A 170 0.25 -7.63 17.16
C LEU A 170 1.10 -8.90 16.96
N ASP A 171 2.42 -8.77 16.88
CA ASP A 171 3.34 -9.89 16.61
C ASP A 171 2.91 -10.70 15.37
N LEU A 172 2.59 -10.01 14.27
CA LEU A 172 2.25 -10.64 13.01
C LEU A 172 3.50 -10.80 12.16
N PHE A 173 3.52 -11.85 11.36
CA PHE A 173 4.64 -12.17 10.47
C PHE A 173 4.20 -12.04 9.01
N GLN A 174 4.93 -11.21 8.26
CA GLN A 174 4.75 -11.06 6.83
C GLN A 174 5.54 -12.16 6.10
N LEU A 175 4.84 -13.00 5.38
CA LEU A 175 5.45 -14.01 4.51
C LEU A 175 6.02 -13.32 3.26
N ALA A 176 7.24 -13.70 2.88
CA ALA A 176 7.87 -13.17 1.66
C ALA A 176 7.18 -13.71 0.40
N ASP A 177 6.92 -12.83 -0.55
CA ASP A 177 6.38 -13.16 -1.89
C ASP A 177 7.49 -13.77 -2.76
N ASP A 178 7.78 -15.05 -2.55
CA ASP A 178 8.89 -15.77 -3.20
C ASP A 178 8.68 -16.03 -4.69
N LYS A 179 7.45 -15.95 -5.17
CA LYS A 179 7.12 -16.02 -6.60
C LYS A 179 7.03 -14.65 -7.28
N ARG A 180 7.20 -13.56 -6.53
CA ARG A 180 7.03 -12.18 -7.02
C ARG A 180 5.71 -12.00 -7.77
N TYR A 181 4.63 -12.46 -7.14
CA TYR A 181 3.30 -12.39 -7.73
C TYR A 181 2.74 -10.96 -7.75
N PHE A 182 2.95 -10.22 -6.67
CA PHE A 182 2.45 -8.85 -6.57
C PHE A 182 3.30 -7.89 -7.40
N PRO A 183 2.67 -6.96 -8.15
CA PRO A 183 3.40 -5.86 -8.77
C PRO A 183 3.98 -4.93 -7.70
N PRO A 184 5.00 -4.14 -8.02
CA PRO A 184 5.55 -3.15 -7.09
C PRO A 184 4.56 -1.99 -6.89
N TYR A 185 4.39 -1.54 -5.65
CA TYR A 185 3.50 -0.44 -5.27
C TYR A 185 4.29 0.72 -4.65
N GLN A 186 5.27 1.27 -5.40
CA GLN A 186 6.02 2.44 -4.94
C GLN A 186 5.09 3.63 -4.76
N ALA A 187 5.22 4.32 -3.61
CA ALA A 187 4.46 5.52 -3.34
C ALA A 187 5.00 6.69 -4.16
N VAL A 188 4.10 7.39 -4.82
CA VAL A 188 4.35 8.60 -5.62
C VAL A 188 3.27 9.63 -5.36
N PHE A 189 3.50 10.87 -5.78
CA PHE A 189 2.42 11.85 -5.95
C PHE A 189 2.03 11.94 -7.43
N ILE A 190 0.75 12.13 -7.67
CA ILE A 190 0.22 12.45 -9.00
C ILE A 190 -0.40 13.84 -8.92
N ALA A 191 -0.01 14.71 -9.83
CA ALA A 191 -0.47 16.09 -9.88
C ALA A 191 -0.83 16.50 -11.31
N ARG A 192 -1.71 17.49 -11.44
CA ARG A 192 -1.95 18.13 -12.74
C ARG A 192 -0.68 18.83 -13.23
N GLY A 193 -0.47 18.83 -14.55
CA GLY A 193 0.72 19.44 -15.16
C GLY A 193 0.90 20.91 -14.80
N ASP A 194 -0.20 21.68 -14.78
CA ASP A 194 -0.19 23.11 -14.42
C ASP A 194 0.19 23.38 -12.94
N LYS A 195 0.01 22.41 -12.05
CA LYS A 195 0.37 22.50 -10.64
C LYS A 195 1.71 21.86 -10.29
N PHE A 196 2.16 20.92 -11.10
CA PHE A 196 3.37 20.15 -10.81
C PHE A 196 4.61 21.04 -10.67
N GLU A 197 4.78 22.05 -11.52
CA GLU A 197 5.93 22.94 -11.46
C GLU A 197 6.07 23.64 -10.11
N SER A 198 4.94 24.12 -9.55
CA SER A 198 4.92 24.76 -8.22
C SER A 198 5.17 23.78 -7.06
N LEU A 199 4.95 22.47 -7.26
CA LEU A 199 5.13 21.40 -6.27
C LEU A 199 6.45 20.65 -6.45
N SER A 200 7.13 20.80 -7.59
CA SER A 200 8.29 19.98 -8.00
C SER A 200 9.43 20.00 -6.97
N GLU A 201 9.82 21.17 -6.47
CA GLU A 201 10.85 21.27 -5.43
C GLU A 201 10.49 20.47 -4.16
N THR A 202 9.20 20.46 -3.80
CA THR A 202 8.73 19.70 -2.63
C THR A 202 8.79 18.20 -2.90
N PHE A 203 8.43 17.76 -4.10
CA PHE A 203 8.49 16.35 -4.50
C PHE A 203 9.94 15.86 -4.60
N GLU A 204 10.84 16.64 -5.18
CA GLU A 204 12.26 16.30 -5.26
C GLU A 204 12.88 16.16 -3.85
N ARG A 205 12.53 17.04 -2.94
CA ARG A 205 13.00 16.93 -1.55
C ARG A 205 12.49 15.68 -0.81
N LEU A 206 11.34 15.13 -1.21
CA LEU A 206 10.76 13.91 -0.65
C LEU A 206 11.24 12.64 -1.35
N ASN A 207 11.95 12.77 -2.48
CA ASN A 207 12.44 11.63 -3.25
C ASN A 207 13.30 10.70 -2.38
N ASN A 208 12.88 9.44 -2.25
CA ASN A 208 13.55 8.40 -1.47
C ASN A 208 13.81 8.75 0.00
N GLN A 209 12.97 9.61 0.63
CA GLN A 209 13.18 10.04 2.01
C GLN A 209 12.46 9.18 3.05
N ILE A 210 11.51 8.36 2.65
CA ILE A 210 10.68 7.57 3.55
C ILE A 210 10.90 6.09 3.25
N SER A 211 11.44 5.33 4.19
CA SER A 211 11.49 3.87 4.05
C SER A 211 10.14 3.23 4.43
N THR A 212 9.90 1.99 3.96
CA THR A 212 8.71 1.21 4.35
C THR A 212 8.59 1.06 5.87
N GLU A 213 9.72 0.87 6.56
CA GLU A 213 9.73 0.77 8.03
C GLU A 213 9.38 2.10 8.70
N GLU A 214 9.87 3.22 8.18
CA GLU A 214 9.49 4.56 8.69
C GLU A 214 8.01 4.82 8.48
N MET A 215 7.46 4.49 7.31
CA MET A 215 6.03 4.63 7.05
C MET A 215 5.20 3.74 7.99
N ARG A 216 5.63 2.50 8.24
CA ARG A 216 4.99 1.61 9.23
C ARG A 216 4.95 2.23 10.63
N ARG A 217 6.06 2.86 11.06
CA ARG A 217 6.09 3.58 12.36
C ARG A 217 5.17 4.78 12.39
N LEU A 218 5.10 5.56 11.31
CA LEU A 218 4.20 6.71 11.20
C LEU A 218 2.72 6.27 11.23
N ASN A 219 2.38 5.22 10.51
CA ASN A 219 1.04 4.66 10.54
C ASN A 219 0.68 4.12 11.93
N TYR A 220 1.62 3.44 12.60
CA TYR A 220 1.38 2.99 13.97
C TYR A 220 1.16 4.15 14.96
N ALA A 221 1.90 5.25 14.82
CA ALA A 221 1.69 6.43 15.66
C ALA A 221 0.26 6.98 15.52
N VAL A 222 -0.37 6.84 14.34
CA VAL A 222 -1.76 7.25 14.11
C VAL A 222 -2.74 6.15 14.55
N ASP A 223 -2.57 4.92 14.07
CA ASP A 223 -3.56 3.85 14.24
C ASP A 223 -3.45 3.19 15.64
N GLY A 224 -2.24 3.04 16.15
CA GLY A 224 -1.96 2.46 17.46
C GLY A 224 -2.01 3.50 18.59
N ASP A 225 -1.17 4.52 18.50
CA ASP A 225 -0.99 5.54 19.56
C ASP A 225 -2.04 6.67 19.50
N LYS A 226 -2.94 6.66 18.50
CA LYS A 226 -4.03 7.63 18.33
C LYS A 226 -3.55 9.07 18.16
N ARG A 227 -2.35 9.29 17.64
CA ARG A 227 -1.85 10.62 17.31
C ARG A 227 -2.56 11.17 16.08
N ALA A 228 -2.72 12.49 16.04
CA ALA A 228 -3.22 13.13 14.83
C ALA A 228 -2.20 12.96 13.67
N PRO A 229 -2.64 12.61 12.45
CA PRO A 229 -1.74 12.43 11.30
C PRO A 229 -0.84 13.64 11.04
N LYS A 230 -1.38 14.86 11.23
CA LYS A 230 -0.64 16.12 11.08
C LYS A 230 0.54 16.21 12.04
N ASP A 231 0.36 15.78 13.29
CA ASP A 231 1.41 15.85 14.30
C ASP A 231 2.51 14.83 14.06
N ALA A 232 2.12 13.58 13.71
CA ALA A 232 3.07 12.54 13.34
C ALA A 232 3.94 12.96 12.14
N ALA A 233 3.29 13.48 11.08
CA ALA A 233 4.00 13.99 9.90
C ALA A 233 4.87 15.21 10.20
N SER A 234 4.41 16.15 11.04
CA SER A 234 5.18 17.33 11.40
C SER A 234 6.46 16.98 12.17
N ASP A 235 6.37 16.04 13.11
CA ASP A 235 7.53 15.60 13.88
C ASP A 235 8.55 14.86 13.00
N TRP A 236 8.06 13.99 12.10
CA TRP A 236 8.92 13.34 11.11
C TRP A 236 9.64 14.36 10.22
N LEU A 237 8.93 15.36 9.69
CA LEU A 237 9.53 16.44 8.89
C LEU A 237 10.64 17.18 9.65
N LYS A 238 10.41 17.51 10.94
CA LYS A 238 11.43 18.15 11.79
C LYS A 238 12.66 17.26 11.98
N GLN A 239 12.46 15.95 12.23
CA GLN A 239 13.55 15.00 12.40
C GLN A 239 14.41 14.85 11.14
N LYS A 240 13.80 14.94 9.96
CA LYS A 240 14.50 14.91 8.66
C LYS A 240 15.10 16.26 8.24
N GLY A 241 14.87 17.33 8.99
CA GLY A 241 15.40 18.68 8.66
C GLY A 241 14.64 19.42 7.57
N PHE A 242 13.35 19.13 7.39
CA PHE A 242 12.46 19.80 6.43
C PHE A 242 11.81 21.07 6.97
#